data_19a7ca6fb606d311c4a080579f171df3
#
_entry.id   19a7ca6fb606d311c4a080579f171df3
#
_cell.length_a   1.000
_cell.length_b   1.000
_cell.length_c   1.000
_cell.angle_alpha   90.00
_cell.angle_beta   90.00
_cell.angle_gamma   90.00
#
_symmetry.space_group_name_H-M   'P 1'
#
loop_
_entity.id
_entity.type
_entity.pdbx_description
1 polymer ?
#
loop_
_entity_poly.entity_id
_entity_poly.type
_entity_poly.pdbx_seq_one_letter_code
_entity_poly.pdbx_strand_id
1 'polypeptide(L)'
;MHRMRRDYGAKRPSRPLVRIGFVRLPVERILYSNPINAAVQQNTNEESILSMAKPIKNGPVAERWSRIARTYTTEDVSRLRGTVQIEYSLARAGAEKLWNLLHRDDYVPALGALTGNQAVEMAAAGLKAIYLSGWQVAADSNLAGQMYPDQSLYPVNSVPALVRGINNALIRADQIAHSEGRPAFDWMLPIVADAEAGFGGVLNAYELTKSMIEAGAAAVHFEDQLSSAKKCGHMGGKVLVPVQEAIQKLTAARLAADVLGVPTILVARTDADAAQLITSDCDAVDRPFLTGRRTVEGFFSFRGGLDAAIARGLAYAPFADIIWCETSEPNLPDAQRFAKAIHSEFPGKLLAYNCSPSFNWKSKLSLNELATFQQRLGEMGYRFQFVTLAGFHALNLSMFELAHEYSRTGMLAYSQLQQREFSVAEKYGYGAVKHQRFVGTGYFDQIATVISSGNTSTRALPGSTEEEQFEDPYDHEVPDQQRATA
;
A
#
# COMPACT_ATOMS: atom_id res chain seq x y z
N MET A 1 -43.23 53.10 8.24
CA MET A 1 -42.68 54.46 8.03
C MET A 1 -41.22 54.39 7.69
N HIS A 2 -40.88 55.03 6.62
CA HIS A 2 -39.60 55.50 6.07
C HIS A 2 -38.55 54.47 5.58
N ARG A 3 -38.56 54.37 4.25
CA ARG A 3 -37.47 53.98 3.34
C ARG A 3 -36.30 54.96 3.44
N MET A 4 -35.06 54.45 3.38
CA MET A 4 -33.97 55.19 2.73
C MET A 4 -33.18 54.19 1.85
N ARG A 5 -33.30 54.41 0.54
CA ARG A 5 -32.39 53.92 -0.50
C ARG A 5 -31.16 54.83 -0.50
N ARG A 6 -29.97 54.23 -0.58
CA ARG A 6 -28.77 54.93 -1.02
C ARG A 6 -28.19 54.20 -2.25
N ASP A 7 -28.32 54.90 -3.37
CA ASP A 7 -27.59 54.62 -4.60
C ASP A 7 -26.10 54.95 -4.42
N TYR A 8 -25.23 54.02 -4.79
CA TYR A 8 -23.83 54.30 -5.09
C TYR A 8 -23.55 53.86 -6.53
N GLY A 9 -23.59 54.83 -7.45
CA GLY A 9 -23.05 54.70 -8.79
C GLY A 9 -21.52 54.77 -8.75
N ALA A 10 -20.84 53.73 -9.15
CA ALA A 10 -19.41 53.76 -9.42
C ALA A 10 -19.16 53.60 -10.92
N LYS A 11 -18.66 54.67 -11.52
CA LYS A 11 -18.17 54.77 -12.91
C LYS A 11 -16.95 53.84 -13.05
N ARG A 12 -16.98 52.95 -14.05
CA ARG A 12 -15.79 52.24 -14.51
C ARG A 12 -14.96 53.12 -15.46
N PRO A 13 -13.62 53.18 -15.32
CA PRO A 13 -12.78 53.78 -16.33
C PRO A 13 -12.56 52.81 -17.49
N SER A 14 -12.74 53.33 -18.71
CA SER A 14 -12.45 52.67 -19.99
C SER A 14 -10.92 52.50 -20.17
N ARG A 15 -10.47 51.28 -20.41
CA ARG A 15 -9.09 51.00 -20.88
C ARG A 15 -9.05 50.87 -22.40
N PRO A 16 -8.02 51.41 -23.07
CA PRO A 16 -7.92 51.36 -24.51
C PRO A 16 -7.53 49.95 -25.01
N LEU A 17 -8.18 49.55 -26.12
CA LEU A 17 -7.87 48.37 -26.90
C LEU A 17 -6.52 48.55 -27.62
N VAL A 18 -5.55 47.71 -27.26
CA VAL A 18 -4.32 47.56 -28.03
C VAL A 18 -4.62 46.57 -29.18
N ARG A 19 -4.60 47.06 -30.40
CA ARG A 19 -4.60 46.26 -31.64
C ARG A 19 -3.23 45.63 -31.83
N ILE A 20 -3.16 44.31 -31.69
CA ILE A 20 -1.99 43.51 -32.13
C ILE A 20 -2.20 43.17 -33.60
N GLY A 21 -1.38 43.76 -34.47
CA GLY A 21 -1.35 43.46 -35.90
C GLY A 21 -0.67 42.10 -36.15
N PHE A 22 -1.37 41.21 -36.82
CA PHE A 22 -0.79 39.96 -37.35
C PHE A 22 -0.02 40.30 -38.65
N VAL A 23 1.30 40.11 -38.60
CA VAL A 23 2.14 40.06 -39.79
C VAL A 23 2.05 38.70 -40.41
N ARG A 24 1.48 38.59 -41.62
CA ARG A 24 1.52 37.34 -42.44
C ARG A 24 2.89 37.27 -43.11
N LEU A 25 3.64 36.22 -42.81
CA LEU A 25 4.77 35.79 -43.62
C LEU A 25 4.32 34.74 -44.67
N PRO A 26 4.87 34.75 -45.87
CA PRO A 26 4.45 33.84 -46.94
C PRO A 26 5.00 32.44 -46.72
N VAL A 27 4.15 31.44 -46.92
CA VAL A 27 4.50 30.01 -46.92
C VAL A 27 5.07 29.66 -48.31
N GLU A 28 6.38 29.51 -48.38
CA GLU A 28 7.01 28.86 -49.54
C GLU A 28 6.78 27.34 -49.48
N ARG A 29 6.17 26.85 -50.56
CA ARG A 29 6.04 25.41 -50.84
C ARG A 29 7.41 24.83 -51.19
N ILE A 30 7.95 24.00 -50.33
CA ILE A 30 9.04 23.09 -50.72
C ILE A 30 8.42 21.75 -51.09
N LEU A 31 8.40 21.47 -52.36
CA LEU A 31 8.14 20.18 -52.94
C LEU A 31 9.35 19.26 -52.70
N TYR A 32 9.21 18.21 -51.92
CA TYR A 32 10.13 17.08 -51.93
C TYR A 32 9.49 15.89 -52.63
N SER A 33 10.11 15.54 -53.73
CA SER A 33 9.87 14.34 -54.54
C SER A 33 10.17 13.08 -53.72
N ASN A 34 9.25 12.12 -53.75
CA ASN A 34 9.53 10.73 -53.42
C ASN A 34 10.60 10.14 -54.35
N PRO A 35 11.51 9.36 -53.85
CA PRO A 35 11.49 7.99 -54.29
C PRO A 35 11.84 6.92 -53.24
N ILE A 36 11.26 5.73 -53.44
CA ILE A 36 11.89 4.42 -53.28
C ILE A 36 11.59 3.62 -52.02
N ASN A 37 10.84 2.56 -52.29
CA ASN A 37 10.91 1.26 -51.66
C ASN A 37 12.33 0.89 -51.15
N ALA A 38 12.48 0.78 -49.85
CA ALA A 38 13.50 -0.05 -49.26
C ALA A 38 12.88 -0.75 -48.04
N ALA A 39 13.10 -2.04 -47.98
CA ALA A 39 12.60 -3.01 -47.05
C ALA A 39 12.56 -2.49 -45.60
N VAL A 40 11.36 -2.43 -45.02
CA VAL A 40 11.18 -2.34 -43.58
C VAL A 40 11.52 -3.73 -43.04
N GLN A 41 12.77 -3.92 -42.65
CA GLN A 41 13.11 -4.91 -41.65
C GLN A 41 12.43 -4.48 -40.37
N GLN A 42 11.44 -5.27 -39.98
CA GLN A 42 10.88 -5.24 -38.62
C GLN A 42 12.00 -5.64 -37.63
N ASN A 43 12.74 -4.68 -37.14
CA ASN A 43 13.54 -4.86 -35.92
C ASN A 43 12.56 -4.74 -34.76
N THR A 44 12.21 -5.86 -34.22
CA THR A 44 11.45 -6.00 -33.00
C THR A 44 12.24 -5.40 -31.85
N ASN A 45 11.80 -4.26 -31.31
CA ASN A 45 12.35 -3.62 -30.11
C ASN A 45 12.27 -4.51 -28.84
N GLU A 46 11.67 -5.68 -28.91
CA GLU A 46 11.56 -6.65 -27.81
C GLU A 46 12.93 -7.27 -27.42
N GLU A 47 13.78 -7.57 -28.40
CA GLU A 47 15.12 -8.07 -28.08
C GLU A 47 16.05 -7.00 -27.47
N SER A 48 15.79 -5.72 -27.74
CA SER A 48 16.65 -4.64 -27.24
C SER A 48 16.40 -4.31 -25.77
N ILE A 49 15.19 -4.47 -25.25
CA ILE A 49 14.87 -4.20 -23.83
C ILE A 49 15.38 -5.34 -22.95
N LEU A 50 15.22 -6.59 -23.37
CA LEU A 50 15.74 -7.76 -22.64
C LEU A 50 17.26 -7.88 -22.72
N SER A 51 17.90 -7.40 -23.79
CA SER A 51 19.36 -7.45 -23.94
C SER A 51 20.11 -6.40 -23.10
N MET A 52 19.44 -5.35 -22.63
CA MET A 52 20.07 -4.30 -21.80
C MET A 52 20.06 -4.59 -20.28
N ALA A 53 19.32 -5.59 -19.83
CA ALA A 53 19.23 -5.94 -18.42
C ALA A 53 20.39 -6.82 -18.00
N LYS A 54 21.50 -6.22 -17.55
CA LYS A 54 22.59 -6.97 -16.90
C LYS A 54 22.26 -7.18 -15.41
N PRO A 55 22.26 -8.43 -14.91
CA PRO A 55 22.06 -8.67 -13.49
C PRO A 55 23.21 -8.08 -12.66
N ILE A 56 22.87 -7.35 -11.62
CA ILE A 56 23.83 -6.84 -10.63
C ILE A 56 24.32 -8.04 -9.81
N LYS A 57 25.55 -8.45 -10.03
CA LYS A 57 26.18 -9.55 -9.27
C LYS A 57 26.95 -8.97 -8.09
N ASN A 58 26.37 -8.98 -6.87
CA ASN A 58 27.17 -8.89 -5.62
C ASN A 58 26.32 -9.22 -4.38
N GLY A 59 26.71 -10.27 -3.64
CA GLY A 59 26.20 -10.65 -2.32
C GLY A 59 24.91 -11.50 -2.29
N PRO A 60 24.47 -11.99 -1.11
CA PRO A 60 23.27 -12.83 -0.96
C PRO A 60 21.95 -12.15 -1.40
N VAL A 61 21.94 -10.83 -1.52
CA VAL A 61 20.85 -10.05 -2.10
C VAL A 61 20.80 -10.21 -3.64
N ALA A 62 21.90 -10.58 -4.28
CA ALA A 62 22.01 -10.70 -5.74
C ALA A 62 21.14 -11.83 -6.31
N GLU A 63 20.98 -12.94 -5.59
CA GLU A 63 20.21 -14.09 -6.05
C GLU A 63 18.70 -13.78 -6.07
N ARG A 64 18.20 -13.07 -5.05
CA ARG A 64 16.81 -12.63 -4.95
C ARG A 64 16.37 -11.79 -6.17
N TRP A 65 17.25 -10.92 -6.66
CA TRP A 65 16.93 -10.00 -7.76
C TRP A 65 17.54 -10.40 -9.11
N SER A 66 18.10 -11.59 -9.21
CA SER A 66 18.67 -12.09 -10.47
C SER A 66 17.66 -12.10 -11.63
N ARG A 67 16.35 -12.14 -11.32
CA ARG A 67 15.23 -12.15 -12.27
C ARG A 67 14.51 -10.80 -12.39
N ILE A 68 14.98 -9.75 -11.72
CA ILE A 68 14.39 -8.41 -11.81
C ILE A 68 15.23 -7.57 -12.76
N ALA A 69 14.60 -7.11 -13.83
CA ALA A 69 15.22 -6.26 -14.84
C ALA A 69 15.53 -4.85 -14.27
N ARG A 70 16.69 -4.33 -14.63
CA ARG A 70 17.12 -2.96 -14.36
C ARG A 70 17.61 -2.33 -15.65
N THR A 71 17.08 -1.17 -15.97
CA THR A 71 17.49 -0.39 -17.15
C THR A 71 18.65 0.55 -16.85
N TYR A 72 19.23 0.47 -15.66
CA TYR A 72 20.34 1.28 -15.15
C TYR A 72 21.46 0.39 -14.59
N THR A 73 22.62 0.97 -14.38
CA THR A 73 23.84 0.27 -13.92
C THR A 73 24.09 0.45 -12.42
N THR A 74 25.01 -0.33 -11.86
CA THR A 74 25.50 -0.14 -10.48
C THR A 74 26.20 1.20 -10.30
N GLU A 75 26.86 1.70 -11.33
CA GLU A 75 27.54 2.99 -11.38
C GLU A 75 26.52 4.13 -11.30
N ASP A 76 25.35 4.00 -11.96
CA ASP A 76 24.26 4.96 -11.85
C ASP A 76 23.72 4.99 -10.42
N VAL A 77 23.49 3.84 -9.80
CA VAL A 77 23.04 3.74 -8.39
C VAL A 77 24.07 4.41 -7.47
N SER A 78 25.35 4.10 -7.64
CA SER A 78 26.43 4.67 -6.82
C SER A 78 26.49 6.19 -6.95
N ARG A 79 26.40 6.70 -8.18
CA ARG A 79 26.40 8.13 -8.47
C ARG A 79 25.21 8.86 -7.86
N LEU A 80 24.01 8.25 -7.91
CA LEU A 80 22.76 8.85 -7.42
C LEU A 80 22.60 8.73 -5.89
N ARG A 81 23.29 7.79 -5.25
CA ARG A 81 23.22 7.59 -3.80
C ARG A 81 23.81 8.77 -3.01
N GLY A 82 24.77 9.49 -3.56
CA GLY A 82 25.53 10.51 -2.85
C GLY A 82 26.57 9.90 -1.89
N THR A 83 27.10 10.73 -1.00
CA THR A 83 28.20 10.35 -0.08
C THR A 83 27.74 9.97 1.32
N VAL A 84 26.55 10.44 1.74
CA VAL A 84 25.99 10.13 3.05
C VAL A 84 25.20 8.83 2.96
N GLN A 85 25.54 7.86 3.81
CA GLN A 85 24.82 6.60 3.90
C GLN A 85 23.97 6.58 5.16
N ILE A 86 22.67 6.33 4.99
CA ILE A 86 21.71 6.16 6.07
C ILE A 86 21.24 4.71 6.05
N GLU A 87 21.22 4.08 7.21
CA GLU A 87 20.69 2.72 7.36
C GLU A 87 19.19 2.79 7.72
N TYR A 88 18.37 2.26 6.83
CA TYR A 88 16.93 2.12 7.03
C TYR A 88 16.62 0.72 7.57
N SER A 89 17.06 0.47 8.83
CA SER A 89 17.03 -0.87 9.45
C SER A 89 15.63 -1.47 9.54
N LEU A 90 14.60 -0.68 9.86
CA LEU A 90 13.21 -1.15 9.91
C LEU A 90 12.71 -1.63 8.55
N ALA A 91 12.90 -0.82 7.51
CA ALA A 91 12.48 -1.17 6.16
C ALA A 91 13.22 -2.41 5.65
N ARG A 92 14.54 -2.51 5.93
CA ARG A 92 15.36 -3.67 5.58
C ARG A 92 14.86 -4.93 6.28
N ALA A 93 14.77 -4.91 7.62
CA ALA A 93 14.31 -6.04 8.41
C ALA A 93 12.89 -6.48 8.02
N GLY A 94 12.00 -5.52 7.82
CA GLY A 94 10.64 -5.78 7.35
C GLY A 94 10.59 -6.43 5.96
N ALA A 95 11.39 -5.94 5.01
CA ALA A 95 11.46 -6.48 3.65
C ALA A 95 12.05 -7.90 3.63
N GLU A 96 13.10 -8.15 4.40
CA GLU A 96 13.71 -9.48 4.54
C GLU A 96 12.75 -10.46 5.21
N LYS A 97 12.08 -10.03 6.28
CA LYS A 97 11.06 -10.83 6.98
C LYS A 97 9.89 -11.19 6.05
N LEU A 98 9.33 -10.20 5.35
CA LEU A 98 8.24 -10.45 4.40
C LEU A 98 8.66 -11.40 3.28
N TRP A 99 9.85 -11.21 2.72
CA TRP A 99 10.39 -12.10 1.69
C TRP A 99 10.47 -13.55 2.17
N ASN A 100 10.98 -13.76 3.38
CA ASN A 100 11.08 -15.10 3.97
C ASN A 100 9.70 -15.72 4.22
N LEU A 101 8.73 -14.94 4.73
CA LEU A 101 7.36 -15.39 4.94
C LEU A 101 6.70 -15.83 3.62
N LEU A 102 6.84 -15.03 2.55
CA LEU A 102 6.27 -15.32 1.23
C LEU A 102 6.82 -16.60 0.58
N HIS A 103 8.01 -17.05 0.99
CA HIS A 103 8.62 -18.28 0.46
C HIS A 103 8.44 -19.49 1.37
N ARG A 104 8.29 -19.28 2.68
CA ARG A 104 8.15 -20.35 3.67
C ARG A 104 6.71 -20.78 3.86
N ASP A 105 5.80 -19.81 3.97
CA ASP A 105 4.41 -20.06 4.32
C ASP A 105 3.59 -20.34 3.04
N ASP A 106 2.50 -21.10 3.16
CA ASP A 106 1.60 -21.36 2.03
C ASP A 106 1.02 -20.07 1.48
N TYR A 107 0.68 -19.14 2.36
CA TYR A 107 0.36 -17.74 2.06
C TYR A 107 0.51 -16.89 3.31
N VAL A 108 0.68 -15.58 3.11
CA VAL A 108 0.77 -14.57 4.17
C VAL A 108 -0.53 -13.76 4.17
N PRO A 109 -1.43 -13.98 5.15
CA PRO A 109 -2.63 -13.17 5.27
C PRO A 109 -2.30 -11.83 5.92
N ALA A 110 -2.92 -10.74 5.44
CA ALA A 110 -2.79 -9.41 5.99
C ALA A 110 -4.15 -8.71 6.07
N LEU A 111 -4.30 -7.84 7.04
CA LEU A 111 -5.47 -6.96 7.19
C LEU A 111 -5.05 -5.49 7.05
N GLY A 112 -5.94 -4.69 6.51
CA GLY A 112 -5.75 -3.24 6.43
C GLY A 112 -5.78 -2.61 7.83
N ALA A 113 -4.66 -2.06 8.31
CA ALA A 113 -4.61 -1.27 9.54
C ALA A 113 -4.88 0.20 9.24
N LEU A 114 -5.64 0.86 10.09
CA LEU A 114 -5.95 2.29 10.04
C LEU A 114 -5.20 3.08 11.13
N THR A 115 -4.83 2.41 12.23
CA THR A 115 -4.14 3.01 13.37
C THR A 115 -3.01 2.12 13.87
N GLY A 116 -2.06 2.73 14.59
CA GLY A 116 -0.99 1.98 15.25
C GLY A 116 -1.51 0.98 16.30
N ASN A 117 -2.56 1.34 17.04
CA ASN A 117 -3.15 0.43 18.03
C ASN A 117 -3.76 -0.82 17.37
N GLN A 118 -4.45 -0.66 16.21
CA GLN A 118 -4.91 -1.82 15.47
C GLN A 118 -3.77 -2.73 15.04
N ALA A 119 -2.64 -2.15 14.63
CA ALA A 119 -1.46 -2.93 14.22
C ALA A 119 -0.85 -3.71 15.40
N VAL A 120 -0.80 -3.12 16.60
CA VAL A 120 -0.36 -3.82 17.83
C VAL A 120 -1.28 -5.00 18.12
N GLU A 121 -2.61 -4.80 18.05
CA GLU A 121 -3.57 -5.90 18.25
C GLU A 121 -3.50 -6.96 17.15
N MET A 122 -3.24 -6.57 15.90
CA MET A 122 -3.00 -7.53 14.81
C MET A 122 -1.77 -8.41 15.09
N ALA A 123 -0.70 -7.81 15.60
CA ALA A 123 0.50 -8.56 15.99
C ALA A 123 0.20 -9.51 17.16
N ALA A 124 -0.42 -9.02 18.22
CA ALA A 124 -0.81 -9.82 19.39
C ALA A 124 -1.75 -10.97 19.01
N ALA A 125 -2.65 -10.76 18.04
CA ALA A 125 -3.55 -11.78 17.51
C ALA A 125 -2.88 -12.81 16.56
N GLY A 126 -1.57 -12.65 16.27
CA GLY A 126 -0.79 -13.62 15.50
C GLY A 126 -0.79 -13.40 13.98
N LEU A 127 -1.24 -12.24 13.46
CA LEU A 127 -1.01 -11.89 12.06
C LEU A 127 0.49 -11.71 11.80
N LYS A 128 0.89 -11.94 10.55
CA LYS A 128 2.31 -11.94 10.15
C LYS A 128 2.70 -10.76 9.27
N ALA A 129 1.73 -10.01 8.76
CA ALA A 129 1.94 -8.82 7.93
C ALA A 129 0.76 -7.85 8.05
N ILE A 130 1.02 -6.60 7.72
CA ILE A 130 0.02 -5.53 7.68
C ILE A 130 -0.08 -5.04 6.24
N TYR A 131 -1.31 -4.83 5.76
CA TYR A 131 -1.57 -4.06 4.56
C TYR A 131 -1.92 -2.61 4.95
N LEU A 132 -1.34 -1.63 4.29
CA LEU A 132 -1.68 -0.23 4.49
C LEU A 132 -2.36 0.31 3.24
N SER A 133 -3.67 0.50 3.35
CA SER A 133 -4.57 0.84 2.26
C SER A 133 -4.62 2.34 2.00
N GLY A 134 -4.37 2.75 0.75
CA GLY A 134 -4.60 4.12 0.30
C GLY A 134 -6.06 4.55 0.45
N TRP A 135 -7.01 3.64 0.22
CA TRP A 135 -8.43 3.88 0.46
C TRP A 135 -8.71 4.29 1.92
N GLN A 136 -8.15 3.55 2.89
CA GLN A 136 -8.34 3.88 4.31
C GLN A 136 -7.68 5.21 4.67
N VAL A 137 -6.51 5.51 4.08
CA VAL A 137 -5.85 6.80 4.23
C VAL A 137 -6.71 7.93 3.66
N ALA A 138 -7.27 7.76 2.47
CA ALA A 138 -8.18 8.73 1.89
C ALA A 138 -9.40 8.99 2.79
N ALA A 139 -10.00 7.94 3.33
CA ALA A 139 -11.22 8.03 4.12
C ALA A 139 -11.03 8.75 5.47
N ASP A 140 -9.89 8.56 6.17
CA ASP A 140 -9.77 9.01 7.56
C ASP A 140 -8.36 9.46 7.99
N SER A 141 -7.31 8.78 7.56
CA SER A 141 -5.95 8.96 8.12
C SER A 141 -5.02 9.82 7.27
N ASN A 142 -5.53 10.71 6.41
CA ASN A 142 -4.69 11.57 5.59
C ASN A 142 -4.29 12.88 6.29
N LEU A 143 -3.16 13.43 5.86
CA LEU A 143 -2.60 14.66 6.43
C LEU A 143 -3.39 15.94 6.10
N ALA A 144 -4.34 15.90 5.17
CA ALA A 144 -5.26 17.00 4.93
C ALA A 144 -6.37 17.08 5.99
N GLY A 145 -6.55 16.03 6.81
CA GLY A 145 -7.62 15.95 7.79
C GLY A 145 -9.02 15.97 7.16
N GLN A 146 -9.15 15.47 5.94
CA GLN A 146 -10.39 15.45 5.18
C GLN A 146 -10.84 14.01 4.94
N MET A 147 -12.13 13.81 4.75
CA MET A 147 -12.70 12.55 4.29
C MET A 147 -12.79 12.60 2.76
N TYR A 148 -11.99 11.76 2.08
CA TYR A 148 -11.94 11.68 0.63
C TYR A 148 -12.37 10.31 0.11
N PRO A 149 -12.93 10.24 -1.09
CA PRO A 149 -12.97 9.00 -1.84
C PRO A 149 -11.55 8.59 -2.28
N ASP A 150 -11.37 7.32 -2.61
CA ASP A 150 -10.11 6.76 -3.10
C ASP A 150 -9.82 7.21 -4.54
N GLN A 151 -9.35 8.44 -4.68
CA GLN A 151 -9.04 9.13 -5.94
C GLN A 151 -7.75 9.96 -5.86
N SER A 152 -6.82 9.58 -5.00
CA SER A 152 -5.54 10.26 -4.79
C SER A 152 -5.66 11.77 -4.50
N LEU A 153 -6.72 12.16 -3.75
CA LEU A 153 -6.97 13.57 -3.39
C LEU A 153 -6.17 14.03 -2.16
N TYR A 154 -5.67 13.09 -1.39
CA TYR A 154 -4.90 13.40 -0.19
C TYR A 154 -3.42 13.68 -0.49
N PRO A 155 -2.71 14.38 0.41
CA PRO A 155 -1.28 14.66 0.24
C PRO A 155 -0.45 13.37 0.11
N VAL A 156 0.48 13.33 -0.83
CA VAL A 156 1.32 12.16 -1.17
C VAL A 156 2.07 11.55 0.02
N ASN A 157 2.42 12.37 1.01
CA ASN A 157 3.12 11.94 2.22
C ASN A 157 2.20 11.38 3.33
N SER A 158 0.90 11.23 3.07
CA SER A 158 -0.05 10.70 4.05
C SER A 158 0.20 9.22 4.35
N VAL A 159 0.40 8.39 3.31
CA VAL A 159 0.71 6.97 3.51
C VAL A 159 2.05 6.77 4.22
N PRO A 160 3.16 7.41 3.82
CA PRO A 160 4.41 7.36 4.60
C PRO A 160 4.25 7.79 6.07
N ALA A 161 3.45 8.80 6.36
CA ALA A 161 3.19 9.24 7.73
C ALA A 161 2.48 8.17 8.56
N LEU A 162 1.48 7.49 7.99
CA LEU A 162 0.78 6.40 8.66
C LEU A 162 1.67 5.16 8.83
N VAL A 163 2.51 4.79 7.83
CA VAL A 163 3.53 3.74 7.98
C VAL A 163 4.42 4.01 9.19
N ARG A 164 4.91 5.23 9.33
CA ARG A 164 5.74 5.64 10.47
C ARG A 164 4.96 5.55 11.78
N GLY A 165 3.71 6.01 11.81
CA GLY A 165 2.84 5.92 12.99
C GLY A 165 2.62 4.48 13.46
N ILE A 166 2.36 3.57 12.53
CA ILE A 166 2.21 2.14 12.81
C ILE A 166 3.51 1.54 13.34
N ASN A 167 4.64 1.78 12.68
CA ASN A 167 5.94 1.29 13.14
C ASN A 167 6.27 1.80 14.55
N ASN A 168 5.99 3.08 14.84
CA ASN A 168 6.20 3.65 16.17
C ASN A 168 5.35 2.96 17.26
N ALA A 169 4.11 2.58 16.93
CA ALA A 169 3.25 1.84 17.87
C ALA A 169 3.79 0.42 18.13
N LEU A 170 4.22 -0.29 17.07
CA LEU A 170 4.84 -1.62 17.21
C LEU A 170 6.15 -1.57 18.01
N ILE A 171 7.01 -0.57 17.75
CA ILE A 171 8.24 -0.33 18.54
C ILE A 171 7.88 -0.05 19.99
N ARG A 172 6.83 0.74 20.26
CA ARG A 172 6.40 1.04 21.63
C ARG A 172 5.91 -0.21 22.35
N ALA A 173 5.14 -1.06 21.68
CA ALA A 173 4.70 -2.34 22.24
C ALA A 173 5.88 -3.25 22.61
N ASP A 174 6.91 -3.30 21.74
CA ASP A 174 8.15 -4.02 22.01
C ASP A 174 8.89 -3.45 23.23
N GLN A 175 9.06 -2.13 23.29
CA GLN A 175 9.72 -1.44 24.42
C GLN A 175 9.00 -1.69 25.74
N ILE A 176 7.66 -1.64 25.75
CA ILE A 176 6.85 -1.93 26.94
C ILE A 176 7.07 -3.38 27.38
N ALA A 177 6.91 -4.33 26.47
CA ALA A 177 7.09 -5.75 26.74
C ALA A 177 8.51 -6.05 27.30
N HIS A 178 9.53 -5.47 26.69
CA HIS A 178 10.91 -5.64 27.12
C HIS A 178 11.18 -5.04 28.51
N SER A 179 10.65 -3.82 28.77
CA SER A 179 10.81 -3.16 30.08
C SER A 179 10.10 -3.88 31.22
N GLU A 180 9.05 -4.62 30.92
CA GLU A 180 8.31 -5.46 31.87
C GLU A 180 8.93 -6.85 32.04
N GLY A 181 10.05 -7.16 31.34
CA GLY A 181 10.71 -8.46 31.43
C GLY A 181 9.90 -9.60 30.77
N ARG A 182 8.93 -9.27 29.93
CA ARG A 182 8.13 -10.27 29.22
C ARG A 182 9.00 -11.05 28.21
N PRO A 183 8.67 -12.31 27.91
CA PRO A 183 9.35 -13.06 26.85
C PRO A 183 9.37 -12.30 25.53
N ALA A 184 10.45 -12.49 24.76
CA ALA A 184 10.58 -11.86 23.45
C ALA A 184 9.39 -12.22 22.56
N PHE A 185 8.77 -11.21 21.97
CA PHE A 185 7.66 -11.34 21.03
C PHE A 185 7.97 -10.54 19.77
N ASP A 186 7.62 -11.09 18.63
CA ASP A 186 7.90 -10.45 17.33
C ASP A 186 6.82 -9.43 16.96
N TRP A 187 6.88 -8.26 17.57
CA TRP A 187 5.95 -7.14 17.33
C TRP A 187 6.11 -6.53 15.93
N MET A 188 7.30 -6.61 15.32
CA MET A 188 7.61 -5.87 14.09
C MET A 188 7.05 -6.57 12.85
N LEU A 189 5.75 -6.39 12.59
CA LEU A 189 5.12 -6.89 11.38
C LEU A 189 5.55 -6.09 10.14
N PRO A 190 5.92 -6.75 9.03
CA PRO A 190 6.23 -6.07 7.78
C PRO A 190 4.97 -5.40 7.20
N ILE A 191 5.12 -4.16 6.74
CA ILE A 191 4.04 -3.35 6.18
C ILE A 191 4.17 -3.34 4.65
N VAL A 192 3.10 -3.75 3.95
CA VAL A 192 2.94 -3.57 2.50
C VAL A 192 2.10 -2.31 2.27
N ALA A 193 2.72 -1.26 1.71
CA ALA A 193 2.15 0.06 1.62
C ALA A 193 1.64 0.40 0.22
N ASP A 194 0.50 1.09 0.17
CA ASP A 194 -0.15 1.58 -1.04
C ASP A 194 0.51 2.86 -1.54
N ALA A 195 1.07 2.84 -2.75
CA ALA A 195 1.58 4.02 -3.42
C ALA A 195 0.63 4.55 -4.52
N GLU A 196 -0.61 4.03 -4.56
CA GLU A 196 -1.60 4.44 -5.55
C GLU A 196 -1.04 4.30 -6.99
N ALA A 197 -1.36 5.23 -7.88
CA ALA A 197 -0.74 5.33 -9.20
C ALA A 197 0.56 6.16 -9.21
N GLY A 198 1.18 6.40 -8.04
CA GLY A 198 2.44 7.14 -7.89
C GLY A 198 2.30 8.64 -7.75
N PHE A 199 1.09 9.21 -7.63
CA PHE A 199 0.80 10.64 -7.47
C PHE A 199 1.40 11.54 -8.56
N GLY A 200 1.71 10.98 -9.72
CA GLY A 200 2.28 11.71 -10.86
C GLY A 200 3.08 10.81 -11.78
N GLY A 201 4.20 11.32 -12.27
CA GLY A 201 5.11 10.62 -13.17
C GLY A 201 6.19 9.81 -12.43
N VAL A 202 7.22 9.41 -13.18
CA VAL A 202 8.31 8.55 -12.70
C VAL A 202 9.11 9.18 -11.54
N LEU A 203 9.30 10.49 -11.53
CA LEU A 203 10.01 11.17 -10.44
C LEU A 203 9.20 11.20 -9.16
N ASN A 204 7.86 11.32 -9.26
CA ASN A 204 6.97 11.20 -8.10
C ASN A 204 7.02 9.79 -7.52
N ALA A 205 6.98 8.75 -8.36
CA ALA A 205 7.10 7.36 -7.92
C ALA A 205 8.45 7.09 -7.22
N TYR A 206 9.55 7.67 -7.73
CA TYR A 206 10.87 7.58 -7.12
C TYR A 206 10.89 8.20 -5.71
N GLU A 207 10.46 9.47 -5.56
CA GLU A 207 10.46 10.16 -4.27
C GLU A 207 9.46 9.57 -3.27
N LEU A 208 8.29 9.12 -3.73
CA LEU A 208 7.32 8.43 -2.88
C LEU A 208 7.90 7.12 -2.32
N THR A 209 8.58 6.32 -3.16
CA THR A 209 9.23 5.08 -2.71
C THR A 209 10.31 5.36 -1.67
N LYS A 210 11.12 6.41 -1.84
CA LYS A 210 12.08 6.85 -0.81
C LYS A 210 11.35 7.13 0.51
N SER A 211 10.31 7.95 0.48
CA SER A 211 9.53 8.31 1.68
C SER A 211 8.91 7.09 2.37
N MET A 212 8.46 6.08 1.61
CA MET A 212 7.97 4.80 2.14
C MET A 212 9.07 4.02 2.86
N ILE A 213 10.26 3.93 2.25
CA ILE A 213 11.43 3.26 2.83
C ILE A 213 11.87 3.99 4.10
N GLU A 214 11.96 5.30 4.09
CA GLU A 214 12.30 6.14 5.25
C GLU A 214 11.29 5.98 6.39
N ALA A 215 10.03 5.71 6.07
CA ALA A 215 8.99 5.42 7.05
C ALA A 215 9.03 3.97 7.59
N GLY A 216 9.79 3.08 6.95
CA GLY A 216 9.95 1.69 7.37
C GLY A 216 9.02 0.70 6.65
N ALA A 217 8.51 1.01 5.46
CA ALA A 217 7.72 0.07 4.66
C ALA A 217 8.59 -1.10 4.17
N ALA A 218 8.08 -2.32 4.27
CA ALA A 218 8.70 -3.55 3.78
C ALA A 218 8.49 -3.75 2.27
N ALA A 219 7.32 -3.35 1.81
CA ALA A 219 6.91 -3.44 0.41
C ALA A 219 6.09 -2.23 0.01
N VAL A 220 6.11 -1.94 -1.30
CA VAL A 220 5.32 -0.84 -1.89
C VAL A 220 4.65 -1.37 -3.16
N HIS A 221 3.37 -1.06 -3.36
CA HIS A 221 2.70 -1.39 -4.61
C HIS A 221 2.30 -0.14 -5.39
N PHE A 222 2.34 -0.28 -6.72
CA PHE A 222 1.90 0.71 -7.68
C PHE A 222 0.87 0.11 -8.61
N GLU A 223 -0.14 0.89 -8.97
CA GLU A 223 -1.14 0.53 -9.96
C GLU A 223 -0.95 1.29 -11.28
N ASP A 224 -1.43 0.70 -12.38
CA ASP A 224 -1.24 1.19 -13.74
C ASP A 224 -2.31 2.22 -14.19
N GLN A 225 -2.93 2.91 -13.24
CA GLN A 225 -3.87 3.98 -13.53
C GLN A 225 -3.19 5.34 -13.76
N LEU A 226 -3.88 6.22 -14.47
CA LEU A 226 -3.51 7.63 -14.57
C LEU A 226 -3.73 8.31 -13.22
N SER A 227 -2.67 8.84 -12.60
CA SER A 227 -2.72 9.42 -11.24
C SER A 227 -3.77 10.53 -11.10
N SER A 228 -3.93 11.38 -12.11
CA SER A 228 -4.88 12.51 -12.09
C SER A 228 -6.35 12.11 -12.27
N ALA A 229 -6.62 10.86 -12.69
CA ALA A 229 -7.96 10.32 -12.89
C ALA A 229 -8.19 8.98 -12.16
N LYS A 230 -7.34 8.70 -11.16
CA LYS A 230 -7.38 7.46 -10.38
C LYS A 230 -8.74 7.22 -9.75
N LYS A 231 -9.16 5.98 -9.76
CA LYS A 231 -10.37 5.47 -9.10
C LYS A 231 -10.05 4.23 -8.28
N CYS A 232 -10.82 4.00 -7.21
CA CYS A 232 -10.81 2.72 -6.50
C CYS A 232 -10.99 1.55 -7.49
N GLY A 233 -10.32 0.44 -7.25
CA GLY A 233 -10.29 -0.70 -8.15
C GLY A 233 -11.66 -1.24 -8.58
N HIS A 234 -12.69 -1.06 -7.76
CA HIS A 234 -14.06 -1.52 -8.03
C HIS A 234 -14.97 -0.45 -8.65
N MET A 235 -14.45 0.75 -8.88
CA MET A 235 -15.23 1.85 -9.47
C MET A 235 -15.04 1.90 -11.00
N GLY A 236 -16.05 2.46 -11.69
CA GLY A 236 -15.95 2.77 -13.10
C GLY A 236 -15.08 3.98 -13.40
N GLY A 237 -14.80 4.23 -14.69
CA GLY A 237 -14.06 5.41 -15.15
C GLY A 237 -12.54 5.34 -14.90
N LYS A 238 -11.99 4.15 -14.67
CA LYS A 238 -10.54 3.93 -14.60
C LYS A 238 -9.88 4.21 -15.94
N VAL A 239 -8.81 4.99 -15.91
CA VAL A 239 -7.98 5.31 -17.07
C VAL A 239 -6.60 4.69 -16.85
N LEU A 240 -6.21 3.75 -17.70
CA LEU A 240 -4.88 3.16 -17.66
C LEU A 240 -3.84 4.11 -18.27
N VAL A 241 -2.60 3.99 -17.80
CA VAL A 241 -1.43 4.50 -18.54
C VAL A 241 -0.91 3.38 -19.47
N PRO A 242 -0.14 3.68 -20.54
CA PRO A 242 0.52 2.66 -21.33
C PRO A 242 1.41 1.75 -20.47
N VAL A 243 1.53 0.48 -20.87
CA VAL A 243 2.37 -0.49 -20.13
C VAL A 243 3.78 0.05 -19.88
N GLN A 244 4.39 0.70 -20.88
CA GLN A 244 5.72 1.25 -20.76
C GLN A 244 5.82 2.35 -19.67
N GLU A 245 4.80 3.20 -19.51
CA GLU A 245 4.77 4.20 -18.45
C GLU A 245 4.68 3.55 -17.07
N ALA A 246 3.85 2.53 -16.92
CA ALA A 246 3.77 1.76 -15.67
C ALA A 246 5.10 1.07 -15.34
N ILE A 247 5.76 0.45 -16.32
CA ILE A 247 7.10 -0.13 -16.17
C ILE A 247 8.13 0.92 -15.75
N GLN A 248 8.09 2.13 -16.31
CA GLN A 248 9.00 3.21 -15.90
C GLN A 248 8.78 3.62 -14.44
N LYS A 249 7.53 3.65 -13.94
CA LYS A 249 7.23 3.91 -12.52
C LYS A 249 7.77 2.78 -11.63
N LEU A 250 7.62 1.52 -12.00
CA LEU A 250 8.20 0.38 -11.27
C LEU A 250 9.73 0.43 -11.27
N THR A 251 10.33 0.81 -12.39
CA THR A 251 11.78 0.99 -12.51
C THR A 251 12.28 2.14 -11.61
N ALA A 252 11.54 3.26 -11.55
CA ALA A 252 11.84 4.37 -10.66
C ALA A 252 11.77 3.96 -9.18
N ALA A 253 10.76 3.18 -8.80
CA ALA A 253 10.63 2.63 -7.46
C ALA A 253 11.78 1.66 -7.12
N ARG A 254 12.17 0.79 -8.06
CA ARG A 254 13.33 -0.09 -7.89
C ARG A 254 14.63 0.69 -7.75
N LEU A 255 14.83 1.72 -8.57
CA LEU A 255 15.99 2.59 -8.47
C LEU A 255 16.05 3.29 -7.11
N ALA A 256 14.93 3.77 -6.58
CA ALA A 256 14.87 4.35 -5.24
C ALA A 256 15.31 3.35 -4.17
N ALA A 257 14.80 2.12 -4.21
CA ALA A 257 15.20 1.06 -3.30
C ALA A 257 16.70 0.71 -3.40
N ASP A 258 17.23 0.60 -4.62
CA ASP A 258 18.64 0.33 -4.85
C ASP A 258 19.53 1.50 -4.39
N VAL A 259 19.14 2.75 -4.61
CA VAL A 259 19.84 3.95 -4.14
C VAL A 259 19.88 4.00 -2.61
N LEU A 260 18.77 3.73 -1.93
CA LEU A 260 18.73 3.67 -0.47
C LEU A 260 19.35 2.37 0.10
N GLY A 261 19.64 1.41 -0.74
CA GLY A 261 20.27 0.14 -0.35
C GLY A 261 19.33 -0.78 0.46
N VAL A 262 18.02 -0.68 0.28
CA VAL A 262 17.02 -1.48 0.99
C VAL A 262 16.38 -2.50 0.05
N PRO A 263 16.25 -3.78 0.45
CA PRO A 263 15.64 -4.82 -0.37
C PRO A 263 14.10 -4.73 -0.41
N THR A 264 13.56 -3.55 -0.66
CA THR A 264 12.12 -3.30 -0.71
C THR A 264 11.45 -4.18 -1.75
N ILE A 265 10.34 -4.82 -1.36
CA ILE A 265 9.53 -5.64 -2.26
C ILE A 265 8.63 -4.70 -3.07
N LEU A 266 8.65 -4.84 -4.39
CA LEU A 266 7.75 -4.11 -5.28
C LEU A 266 6.63 -5.00 -5.78
N VAL A 267 5.40 -4.50 -5.66
CA VAL A 267 4.19 -5.15 -6.17
C VAL A 267 3.66 -4.32 -7.33
N ALA A 268 3.52 -4.94 -8.51
CA ALA A 268 2.87 -4.32 -9.65
C ALA A 268 1.40 -4.76 -9.69
N ARG A 269 0.51 -3.77 -9.56
CA ARG A 269 -0.93 -3.97 -9.70
C ARG A 269 -1.37 -3.55 -11.09
N THR A 270 -2.21 -4.38 -11.73
CA THR A 270 -2.95 -3.97 -12.92
C THR A 270 -4.44 -3.88 -12.64
N ASP A 271 -5.06 -2.80 -13.10
CA ASP A 271 -6.49 -2.54 -13.07
C ASP A 271 -7.17 -2.85 -14.41
N ALA A 272 -6.45 -3.50 -15.34
CA ALA A 272 -6.91 -3.73 -16.72
C ALA A 272 -8.12 -4.64 -16.82
N ASP A 273 -8.43 -5.46 -15.81
CA ASP A 273 -9.61 -6.33 -15.82
C ASP A 273 -10.92 -5.52 -15.96
N ALA A 274 -11.06 -4.43 -15.21
CA ALA A 274 -12.26 -3.61 -15.22
C ALA A 274 -12.08 -2.24 -15.91
N ALA A 275 -10.90 -1.91 -16.42
CA ALA A 275 -10.65 -0.62 -17.07
C ALA A 275 -11.28 -0.57 -18.46
N GLN A 276 -11.78 0.62 -18.83
CA GLN A 276 -12.40 0.89 -20.13
C GLN A 276 -11.71 2.01 -20.91
N LEU A 277 -10.71 2.64 -20.32
CA LEU A 277 -10.01 3.79 -20.90
C LEU A 277 -8.49 3.62 -20.74
N ILE A 278 -7.75 4.21 -21.68
CA ILE A 278 -6.29 4.32 -21.64
C ILE A 278 -5.86 5.67 -22.22
N THR A 279 -4.75 6.22 -21.72
CA THR A 279 -4.28 7.54 -22.15
C THR A 279 -3.71 7.58 -23.57
N SER A 280 -3.12 6.49 -24.07
CA SER A 280 -2.42 6.44 -25.35
C SER A 280 -2.50 5.05 -26.01
N ASP A 281 -2.31 5.03 -27.32
CA ASP A 281 -2.25 3.84 -28.18
C ASP A 281 -0.82 3.43 -28.58
N CYS A 282 0.19 4.05 -27.93
CA CYS A 282 1.58 3.90 -28.35
C CYS A 282 2.17 2.50 -28.04
N ASP A 283 1.65 1.81 -27.01
CA ASP A 283 2.22 0.54 -26.54
C ASP A 283 1.69 -0.68 -27.28
N ALA A 284 2.60 -1.55 -27.71
CA ALA A 284 2.27 -2.75 -28.48
C ALA A 284 1.43 -3.76 -27.66
N VAL A 285 1.67 -3.86 -26.34
CA VAL A 285 0.91 -4.75 -25.44
C VAL A 285 -0.54 -4.32 -25.35
N ASP A 286 -0.82 -3.02 -25.38
CA ASP A 286 -2.16 -2.47 -25.23
C ASP A 286 -2.98 -2.45 -26.53
N ARG A 287 -2.31 -2.38 -27.69
CA ARG A 287 -2.97 -2.25 -28.99
C ARG A 287 -4.08 -3.26 -29.27
N PRO A 288 -3.95 -4.56 -28.94
CA PRO A 288 -5.01 -5.55 -29.19
C PRO A 288 -6.32 -5.26 -28.44
N PHE A 289 -6.25 -4.44 -27.38
CA PHE A 289 -7.38 -4.12 -26.53
C PHE A 289 -8.01 -2.75 -26.83
N LEU A 290 -7.47 -2.00 -27.79
CA LEU A 290 -8.05 -0.73 -28.22
C LEU A 290 -9.26 -0.95 -29.12
N THR A 291 -10.30 -0.12 -28.92
CA THR A 291 -11.56 -0.23 -29.71
C THR A 291 -11.62 0.76 -30.88
N GLY A 292 -10.62 1.63 -31.05
CA GLY A 292 -10.58 2.67 -32.05
C GLY A 292 -11.44 3.90 -31.74
N ARG A 293 -12.15 3.94 -30.61
CA ARG A 293 -12.96 5.08 -30.16
C ARG A 293 -12.18 5.97 -29.20
N ARG A 294 -12.56 7.26 -29.15
CA ARG A 294 -12.03 8.23 -28.19
C ARG A 294 -13.14 8.89 -27.38
N THR A 295 -12.83 9.26 -26.15
CA THR A 295 -13.70 10.07 -25.28
C THR A 295 -13.57 11.56 -25.59
N VAL A 296 -14.41 12.37 -24.98
CA VAL A 296 -14.36 13.85 -25.11
C VAL A 296 -13.07 14.44 -24.54
N GLU A 297 -12.45 13.79 -23.56
CA GLU A 297 -11.15 14.15 -22.97
C GLU A 297 -9.97 13.69 -23.84
N GLY A 298 -10.22 12.87 -24.86
CA GLY A 298 -9.22 12.37 -25.78
C GLY A 298 -8.61 11.01 -25.38
N PHE A 299 -9.11 10.34 -24.32
CA PHE A 299 -8.68 8.99 -23.97
C PHE A 299 -9.15 7.98 -25.03
N PHE A 300 -8.36 6.93 -25.21
CA PHE A 300 -8.77 5.82 -26.04
C PHE A 300 -9.69 4.88 -25.26
N SER A 301 -10.74 4.37 -25.91
CA SER A 301 -11.56 3.31 -25.34
C SER A 301 -10.79 2.00 -25.37
N PHE A 302 -10.76 1.34 -24.21
CA PHE A 302 -10.03 0.12 -23.94
C PHE A 302 -10.99 -1.02 -23.59
N ARG A 303 -10.74 -2.19 -24.15
CA ARG A 303 -11.47 -3.41 -23.81
C ARG A 303 -10.75 -4.12 -22.68
N GLY A 304 -11.18 -3.87 -21.44
CA GLY A 304 -10.70 -4.57 -20.28
C GLY A 304 -11.04 -6.07 -20.29
N GLY A 305 -10.72 -6.74 -19.22
CA GLY A 305 -10.92 -8.16 -19.00
C GLY A 305 -9.63 -8.89 -18.67
N LEU A 306 -9.79 -10.15 -18.28
CA LEU A 306 -8.67 -10.97 -17.80
C LEU A 306 -7.52 -11.11 -18.82
N ASP A 307 -7.82 -11.13 -20.13
CA ASP A 307 -6.77 -11.21 -21.16
C ASP A 307 -5.88 -9.96 -21.18
N ALA A 308 -6.49 -8.78 -21.01
CA ALA A 308 -5.75 -7.53 -20.90
C ALA A 308 -4.91 -7.50 -19.62
N ALA A 309 -5.48 -7.96 -18.49
CA ALA A 309 -4.77 -8.06 -17.23
C ALA A 309 -3.59 -9.05 -17.30
N ILE A 310 -3.76 -10.20 -17.97
CA ILE A 310 -2.68 -11.17 -18.20
C ILE A 310 -1.57 -10.56 -19.05
N ALA A 311 -1.90 -9.90 -20.17
CA ALA A 311 -0.90 -9.28 -21.04
C ALA A 311 -0.06 -8.25 -20.28
N ARG A 312 -0.69 -7.42 -19.45
CA ARG A 312 -0.01 -6.45 -18.59
C ARG A 312 0.78 -7.09 -17.46
N GLY A 313 0.20 -8.10 -16.79
CA GLY A 313 0.89 -8.85 -15.74
C GLY A 313 2.19 -9.50 -16.24
N LEU A 314 2.17 -10.08 -17.45
CA LEU A 314 3.36 -10.63 -18.10
C LEU A 314 4.41 -9.54 -18.37
N ALA A 315 3.97 -8.37 -18.87
CA ALA A 315 4.87 -7.24 -19.12
C ALA A 315 5.52 -6.67 -17.84
N TYR A 316 4.80 -6.70 -16.70
CA TYR A 316 5.30 -6.20 -15.41
C TYR A 316 6.17 -7.21 -14.66
N ALA A 317 6.02 -8.50 -14.94
CA ALA A 317 6.71 -9.56 -14.21
C ALA A 317 8.24 -9.42 -14.15
N PRO A 318 8.95 -8.93 -15.19
CA PRO A 318 10.39 -8.67 -15.10
C PRO A 318 10.77 -7.53 -14.16
N PHE A 319 9.86 -6.62 -13.80
CA PHE A 319 10.15 -5.36 -13.09
C PHE A 319 9.66 -5.32 -11.64
N ALA A 320 8.82 -6.27 -11.24
CA ALA A 320 8.27 -6.35 -9.88
C ALA A 320 8.51 -7.72 -9.24
N ASP A 321 8.58 -7.76 -7.92
CA ASP A 321 8.72 -9.01 -7.16
C ASP A 321 7.40 -9.79 -7.14
N ILE A 322 6.28 -9.10 -7.04
CA ILE A 322 4.93 -9.65 -6.92
C ILE A 322 4.04 -9.02 -8.00
N ILE A 323 3.15 -9.82 -8.60
CA ILE A 323 2.15 -9.34 -9.55
C ILE A 323 0.76 -9.46 -8.92
N TRP A 324 -0.04 -8.42 -9.08
CA TRP A 324 -1.41 -8.34 -8.60
C TRP A 324 -2.35 -7.90 -9.72
N CYS A 325 -3.34 -8.73 -10.00
CA CYS A 325 -4.49 -8.35 -10.84
C CYS A 325 -5.65 -7.93 -9.92
N GLU A 326 -6.11 -6.70 -10.02
CA GLU A 326 -7.31 -6.27 -9.31
C GLU A 326 -8.54 -6.88 -10.00
N THR A 327 -9.38 -7.57 -9.22
CA THR A 327 -10.56 -8.30 -9.71
C THR A 327 -11.85 -7.67 -9.21
N SER A 328 -12.96 -7.94 -9.90
CA SER A 328 -14.28 -7.38 -9.57
C SER A 328 -15.13 -8.31 -8.71
N GLU A 329 -14.76 -9.59 -8.61
CA GLU A 329 -15.47 -10.60 -7.81
C GLU A 329 -14.51 -11.75 -7.40
N PRO A 330 -14.89 -12.55 -6.38
CA PRO A 330 -14.09 -13.70 -5.97
C PRO A 330 -14.29 -14.86 -6.95
N ASN A 331 -13.37 -15.00 -7.91
CA ASN A 331 -13.43 -16.00 -8.98
C ASN A 331 -12.13 -16.82 -9.00
N LEU A 332 -12.16 -18.04 -8.46
CA LEU A 332 -11.00 -18.93 -8.46
C LEU A 332 -10.59 -19.43 -9.86
N PRO A 333 -11.52 -19.74 -10.79
CA PRO A 333 -11.16 -20.03 -12.18
C PRO A 333 -10.37 -18.94 -12.87
N ASP A 334 -10.75 -17.67 -12.72
CA ASP A 334 -10.03 -16.54 -13.30
C ASP A 334 -8.68 -16.33 -12.59
N ALA A 335 -8.63 -16.47 -11.27
CA ALA A 335 -7.38 -16.44 -10.52
C ALA A 335 -6.42 -17.55 -10.99
N GLN A 336 -6.92 -18.76 -11.23
CA GLN A 336 -6.12 -19.88 -11.75
C GLN A 336 -5.61 -19.60 -13.16
N ARG A 337 -6.45 -19.04 -14.03
CA ARG A 337 -6.06 -18.69 -15.40
C ARG A 337 -4.97 -17.63 -15.42
N PHE A 338 -5.11 -16.59 -14.60
CA PHE A 338 -4.08 -15.55 -14.43
C PHE A 338 -2.77 -16.14 -13.91
N ALA A 339 -2.81 -16.87 -12.81
CA ALA A 339 -1.63 -17.48 -12.21
C ALA A 339 -0.91 -18.42 -13.19
N LYS A 340 -1.66 -19.27 -13.90
CA LYS A 340 -1.11 -20.21 -14.90
C LYS A 340 -0.43 -19.47 -16.04
N ALA A 341 -1.02 -18.38 -16.53
CA ALA A 341 -0.43 -17.57 -17.60
C ALA A 341 0.89 -16.92 -17.15
N ILE A 342 0.93 -16.33 -15.94
CA ILE A 342 2.15 -15.73 -15.40
C ILE A 342 3.23 -16.80 -15.17
N HIS A 343 2.87 -17.93 -14.59
CA HIS A 343 3.85 -18.98 -14.25
C HIS A 343 4.37 -19.75 -15.45
N SER A 344 3.67 -19.76 -16.59
CA SER A 344 4.19 -20.35 -17.82
C SER A 344 5.44 -19.63 -18.34
N GLU A 345 5.48 -18.30 -18.22
CA GLU A 345 6.60 -17.47 -18.66
C GLU A 345 7.59 -17.14 -17.52
N PHE A 346 7.06 -17.00 -16.30
CA PHE A 346 7.83 -16.64 -15.09
C PHE A 346 7.59 -17.65 -13.97
N PRO A 347 8.16 -18.87 -14.06
CA PRO A 347 7.97 -19.91 -13.05
C PRO A 347 8.34 -19.43 -11.65
N GLY A 348 7.41 -19.61 -10.68
CA GLY A 348 7.60 -19.21 -9.29
C GLY A 348 7.46 -17.71 -9.01
N LYS A 349 6.97 -16.89 -9.97
CA LYS A 349 6.62 -15.49 -9.73
C LYS A 349 5.56 -15.41 -8.63
N LEU A 350 5.83 -14.61 -7.60
CA LEU A 350 4.89 -14.39 -6.52
C LEU A 350 3.68 -13.59 -7.01
N LEU A 351 2.50 -13.96 -6.51
CA LEU A 351 1.24 -13.27 -6.81
C LEU A 351 0.61 -12.72 -5.52
N ALA A 352 -0.15 -11.64 -5.65
CA ALA A 352 -0.98 -11.08 -4.58
C ALA A 352 -2.46 -11.09 -4.96
N TYR A 353 -3.33 -11.21 -3.95
CA TYR A 353 -4.78 -11.19 -4.13
C TYR A 353 -5.45 -10.28 -3.10
N ASN A 354 -6.27 -9.36 -3.59
CA ASN A 354 -7.14 -8.53 -2.77
C ASN A 354 -8.44 -9.29 -2.46
N CYS A 355 -8.57 -9.76 -1.22
CA CYS A 355 -9.83 -10.27 -0.68
C CYS A 355 -10.75 -9.08 -0.36
N SER A 356 -11.21 -8.39 -1.40
CA SER A 356 -11.88 -7.11 -1.29
C SER A 356 -13.13 -7.14 -0.42
N PRO A 357 -13.33 -6.16 0.48
CA PRO A 357 -14.57 -5.97 1.21
C PRO A 357 -15.73 -5.49 0.31
N SER A 358 -15.44 -5.05 -0.93
CA SER A 358 -16.48 -4.72 -1.91
C SER A 358 -17.25 -5.95 -2.41
N PHE A 359 -16.70 -7.15 -2.20
CA PHE A 359 -17.40 -8.38 -2.54
C PHE A 359 -18.38 -8.75 -1.43
N ASN A 360 -19.60 -9.12 -1.79
CA ASN A 360 -20.47 -9.82 -0.86
C ASN A 360 -20.13 -11.31 -0.88
N TRP A 361 -19.09 -11.68 -0.12
CA TRP A 361 -18.48 -12.98 -0.08
C TRP A 361 -19.49 -14.11 0.10
N LYS A 362 -20.41 -13.98 1.10
CA LYS A 362 -21.40 -15.01 1.41
C LYS A 362 -22.46 -15.17 0.32
N SER A 363 -22.71 -14.13 -0.49
CA SER A 363 -23.64 -14.23 -1.63
C SER A 363 -23.01 -14.88 -2.87
N LYS A 364 -21.68 -14.91 -2.94
CA LYS A 364 -20.92 -15.42 -4.09
C LYS A 364 -20.40 -16.83 -3.88
N LEU A 365 -20.09 -17.21 -2.63
CA LEU A 365 -19.44 -18.46 -2.28
C LEU A 365 -20.18 -19.18 -1.15
N SER A 366 -20.20 -20.50 -1.21
CA SER A 366 -20.65 -21.36 -0.11
C SER A 366 -19.69 -21.29 1.09
N LEU A 367 -20.13 -21.72 2.27
CA LEU A 367 -19.28 -21.73 3.47
C LEU A 367 -18.01 -22.60 3.29
N ASN A 368 -18.12 -23.71 2.56
CA ASN A 368 -16.96 -24.56 2.27
C ASN A 368 -15.96 -23.90 1.34
N GLU A 369 -16.45 -23.20 0.32
CA GLU A 369 -15.59 -22.44 -0.58
C GLU A 369 -14.91 -21.28 0.15
N LEU A 370 -15.64 -20.55 1.01
CA LEU A 370 -15.08 -19.49 1.86
C LEU A 370 -13.98 -20.04 2.77
N ALA A 371 -14.20 -21.17 3.41
CA ALA A 371 -13.23 -21.78 4.34
C ALA A 371 -11.91 -22.20 3.66
N THR A 372 -11.94 -22.52 2.36
CA THR A 372 -10.77 -22.99 1.61
C THR A 372 -10.24 -21.97 0.59
N PHE A 373 -10.89 -20.82 0.45
CA PHE A 373 -10.61 -19.85 -0.63
C PHE A 373 -9.14 -19.41 -0.63
N GLN A 374 -8.65 -18.94 0.51
CA GLN A 374 -7.29 -18.44 0.65
C GLN A 374 -6.23 -19.54 0.49
N GLN A 375 -6.49 -20.75 0.99
CA GLN A 375 -5.61 -21.90 0.79
C GLN A 375 -5.49 -22.23 -0.70
N ARG A 376 -6.60 -22.31 -1.41
CA ARG A 376 -6.62 -22.57 -2.87
C ARG A 376 -5.89 -21.49 -3.66
N LEU A 377 -6.00 -20.24 -3.28
CA LEU A 377 -5.20 -19.17 -3.85
C LEU A 377 -3.71 -19.37 -3.57
N GLY A 378 -3.32 -19.74 -2.35
CA GLY A 378 -1.94 -20.05 -1.99
C GLY A 378 -1.34 -21.16 -2.86
N GLU A 379 -2.09 -22.24 -3.11
CA GLU A 379 -1.72 -23.34 -4.01
C GLU A 379 -1.47 -22.87 -5.46
N MET A 380 -2.14 -21.79 -5.89
CA MET A 380 -1.94 -21.17 -7.21
C MET A 380 -0.76 -20.17 -7.24
N GLY A 381 -0.07 -19.92 -6.10
CA GLY A 381 1.03 -18.97 -6.01
C GLY A 381 0.66 -17.56 -5.55
N TYR A 382 -0.58 -17.32 -5.12
CA TYR A 382 -0.98 -16.07 -4.47
C TYR A 382 -0.48 -16.06 -3.03
N ARG A 383 0.79 -15.70 -2.88
CA ARG A 383 1.50 -15.79 -1.60
C ARG A 383 1.19 -14.63 -0.64
N PHE A 384 0.76 -13.49 -1.13
CA PHE A 384 0.31 -12.37 -0.32
C PHE A 384 -1.18 -12.14 -0.53
N GLN A 385 -1.99 -12.28 0.52
CA GLN A 385 -3.44 -12.17 0.47
C GLN A 385 -3.93 -11.23 1.56
N PHE A 386 -4.80 -10.28 1.22
CA PHE A 386 -5.14 -9.23 2.17
C PHE A 386 -6.58 -8.74 2.02
N VAL A 387 -7.12 -8.22 3.13
CA VAL A 387 -8.40 -7.50 3.16
C VAL A 387 -8.12 -6.02 3.33
N THR A 388 -8.33 -5.25 2.28
CA THR A 388 -7.91 -3.84 2.20
C THR A 388 -8.48 -2.94 3.29
N LEU A 389 -9.79 -3.06 3.60
CA LEU A 389 -10.52 -2.13 4.47
C LEU A 389 -10.92 -2.74 5.81
N ALA A 390 -10.20 -3.77 6.27
CA ALA A 390 -10.55 -4.47 7.50
C ALA A 390 -10.60 -3.53 8.72
N GLY A 391 -9.59 -2.66 8.86
CA GLY A 391 -9.53 -1.69 9.95
C GLY A 391 -10.66 -0.69 9.93
N PHE A 392 -11.01 -0.18 8.74
CA PHE A 392 -12.13 0.74 8.58
C PHE A 392 -13.47 0.11 8.99
N HIS A 393 -13.76 -1.07 8.49
CA HIS A 393 -15.02 -1.75 8.79
C HIS A 393 -15.12 -2.16 10.25
N ALA A 394 -14.05 -2.71 10.84
CA ALA A 394 -14.04 -3.11 12.24
C ALA A 394 -14.26 -1.91 13.18
N LEU A 395 -13.53 -0.81 12.94
CA LEU A 395 -13.63 0.41 13.75
C LEU A 395 -15.03 1.03 13.67
N ASN A 396 -15.54 1.23 12.45
CA ASN A 396 -16.80 1.93 12.25
C ASN A 396 -18.00 1.11 12.73
N LEU A 397 -18.01 -0.21 12.48
CA LEU A 397 -19.09 -1.07 12.96
C LEU A 397 -19.16 -1.10 14.47
N SER A 398 -18.02 -1.34 15.15
CA SER A 398 -18.00 -1.41 16.61
C SER A 398 -18.45 -0.12 17.27
N MET A 399 -18.02 1.03 16.74
CA MET A 399 -18.46 2.34 17.24
C MET A 399 -19.94 2.59 16.96
N PHE A 400 -20.42 2.23 15.77
CA PHE A 400 -21.85 2.39 15.45
C PHE A 400 -22.75 1.56 16.39
N GLU A 401 -22.41 0.29 16.62
CA GLU A 401 -23.17 -0.59 17.53
C GLU A 401 -23.18 -0.03 18.96
N LEU A 402 -22.01 0.36 19.48
CA LEU A 402 -21.92 0.97 20.80
C LEU A 402 -22.76 2.25 20.90
N ALA A 403 -22.61 3.17 19.95
CA ALA A 403 -23.32 4.45 19.97
C ALA A 403 -24.84 4.25 19.84
N HIS A 404 -25.27 3.29 19.01
CA HIS A 404 -26.68 2.96 18.83
C HIS A 404 -27.32 2.46 20.11
N GLU A 405 -26.68 1.54 20.84
CA GLU A 405 -27.19 1.03 22.10
C GLU A 405 -27.02 2.03 23.25
N TYR A 406 -25.88 2.74 23.31
CA TYR A 406 -25.62 3.73 24.36
C TYR A 406 -26.65 4.87 24.33
N SER A 407 -27.06 5.32 23.15
CA SER A 407 -28.08 6.35 23.03
C SER A 407 -29.47 5.96 23.61
N ARG A 408 -29.69 4.66 23.83
CA ARG A 408 -30.98 4.12 24.37
C ARG A 408 -30.87 3.64 25.81
N THR A 409 -29.76 3.01 26.16
CA THR A 409 -29.58 2.29 27.43
C THR A 409 -28.45 2.84 28.29
N GLY A 410 -27.70 3.86 27.79
CA GLY A 410 -26.64 4.52 28.54
C GLY A 410 -25.53 3.56 28.97
N MET A 411 -25.15 3.63 30.24
CA MET A 411 -24.05 2.84 30.79
C MET A 411 -24.25 1.32 30.72
N LEU A 412 -25.49 0.83 30.55
CA LEU A 412 -25.71 -0.59 30.35
C LEU A 412 -25.01 -1.08 29.08
N ALA A 413 -25.13 -0.35 27.95
CA ALA A 413 -24.47 -0.71 26.70
C ALA A 413 -22.95 -0.67 26.84
N TYR A 414 -22.41 0.36 27.49
CA TYR A 414 -20.95 0.45 27.71
C TYR A 414 -20.43 -0.68 28.60
N SER A 415 -21.17 -1.01 29.67
CA SER A 415 -20.83 -2.13 30.54
C SER A 415 -20.78 -3.46 29.80
N GLN A 416 -21.67 -3.67 28.82
CA GLN A 416 -21.67 -4.88 28.00
C GLN A 416 -20.43 -4.97 27.10
N LEU A 417 -19.99 -3.85 26.50
CA LEU A 417 -18.73 -3.78 25.77
C LEU A 417 -17.56 -4.16 26.69
N GLN A 418 -17.49 -3.56 27.86
CA GLN A 418 -16.42 -3.81 28.84
C GLN A 418 -16.38 -5.28 29.30
N GLN A 419 -17.52 -5.91 29.57
CA GLN A 419 -17.58 -7.34 29.92
C GLN A 419 -17.13 -8.24 28.77
N ARG A 420 -17.40 -7.84 27.52
CA ARG A 420 -16.88 -8.53 26.33
C ARG A 420 -15.36 -8.41 26.23
N GLU A 421 -14.80 -7.22 26.50
CA GLU A 421 -13.34 -7.01 26.50
C GLU A 421 -12.67 -7.90 27.56
N PHE A 422 -13.20 -8.00 28.76
CA PHE A 422 -12.68 -8.89 29.81
C PHE A 422 -12.71 -10.36 29.36
N SER A 423 -13.81 -10.81 28.79
CA SER A 423 -13.94 -12.19 28.28
C SER A 423 -12.97 -12.50 27.14
N VAL A 424 -12.75 -11.53 26.23
CA VAL A 424 -11.80 -11.69 25.13
C VAL A 424 -10.35 -11.62 25.62
N ALA A 425 -10.06 -10.78 26.62
CA ALA A 425 -8.76 -10.71 27.27
C ALA A 425 -8.41 -12.04 27.95
N GLU A 426 -9.33 -12.61 28.74
CA GLU A 426 -9.15 -13.91 29.39
C GLU A 426 -8.94 -15.05 28.38
N LYS A 427 -9.74 -15.07 27.31
CA LYS A 427 -9.73 -16.18 26.36
C LYS A 427 -8.60 -16.12 25.33
N TYR A 428 -8.21 -14.93 24.89
CA TYR A 428 -7.33 -14.72 23.74
C TYR A 428 -6.15 -13.77 24.01
N GLY A 429 -6.04 -13.20 25.23
CA GLY A 429 -4.94 -12.28 25.57
C GLY A 429 -5.10 -10.87 24.98
N TYR A 430 -6.34 -10.39 24.76
CA TYR A 430 -6.59 -9.02 24.30
C TYR A 430 -6.02 -8.01 25.29
N GLY A 431 -5.08 -7.17 24.84
CA GLY A 431 -4.28 -6.32 25.71
C GLY A 431 -4.87 -4.96 26.05
N ALA A 432 -5.67 -4.37 25.14
CA ALA A 432 -6.10 -2.98 25.29
C ALA A 432 -7.15 -2.75 26.39
N VAL A 433 -7.74 -3.80 26.98
CA VAL A 433 -8.55 -3.70 28.20
C VAL A 433 -7.77 -3.06 29.35
N LYS A 434 -6.47 -3.34 29.46
CA LYS A 434 -5.53 -2.69 30.38
C LYS A 434 -4.91 -1.46 29.69
N HIS A 435 -5.75 -0.45 29.41
CA HIS A 435 -5.39 0.65 28.53
C HIS A 435 -4.19 1.49 29.00
N GLN A 436 -3.97 1.69 30.30
CA GLN A 436 -2.80 2.40 30.82
C GLN A 436 -1.51 1.61 30.55
N ARG A 437 -1.53 0.30 30.78
CA ARG A 437 -0.41 -0.59 30.46
C ARG A 437 -0.15 -0.62 28.95
N PHE A 438 -1.22 -0.74 28.17
CA PHE A 438 -1.17 -0.83 26.71
C PHE A 438 -0.45 0.37 26.07
N VAL A 439 -0.68 1.59 26.58
CA VAL A 439 -0.02 2.81 26.06
C VAL A 439 1.33 3.10 26.73
N GLY A 440 1.74 2.30 27.75
CA GLY A 440 3.08 2.34 28.34
C GLY A 440 3.25 3.27 29.53
N THR A 441 2.22 3.50 30.36
CA THR A 441 2.34 4.31 31.58
C THR A 441 3.49 3.82 32.45
N GLY A 442 3.59 2.49 32.72
CA GLY A 442 4.69 1.90 33.47
C GLY A 442 6.07 2.08 32.84
N TYR A 443 6.17 2.03 31.53
CA TYR A 443 7.41 2.31 30.80
C TYR A 443 7.89 3.74 31.02
N PHE A 444 7.01 4.73 30.99
CA PHE A 444 7.36 6.12 31.27
C PHE A 444 7.69 6.38 32.75
N ASP A 445 7.04 5.69 33.68
CA ASP A 445 7.43 5.72 35.11
C ASP A 445 8.85 5.20 35.32
N GLN A 446 9.25 4.14 34.60
CA GLN A 446 10.63 3.65 34.65
C GLN A 446 11.60 4.69 34.08
N ILE A 447 11.29 5.34 32.96
CA ILE A 447 12.12 6.42 32.41
C ILE A 447 12.30 7.55 33.41
N ALA A 448 11.21 8.02 34.04
CA ALA A 448 11.25 9.07 35.07
C ALA A 448 12.13 8.67 36.26
N THR A 449 12.02 7.42 36.69
CA THR A 449 12.81 6.84 37.78
C THR A 449 14.30 6.80 37.43
N VAL A 450 14.66 6.38 36.25
CA VAL A 450 16.07 6.34 35.76
C VAL A 450 16.64 7.77 35.67
N ILE A 451 15.91 8.72 35.10
CA ILE A 451 16.35 10.11 34.94
C ILE A 451 16.63 10.75 36.30
N SER A 452 15.80 10.45 37.30
CA SER A 452 15.92 11.01 38.67
C SER A 452 16.81 10.20 39.60
N SER A 453 17.53 9.20 39.08
CA SER A 453 18.34 8.27 39.92
C SER A 453 17.53 7.66 41.09
N GLY A 454 16.27 7.33 40.83
CA GLY A 454 15.34 6.76 41.81
C GLY A 454 14.57 7.78 42.66
N ASN A 455 14.90 9.06 42.62
CA ASN A 455 14.33 10.11 43.47
C ASN A 455 13.18 10.86 42.76
N THR A 456 12.12 10.15 42.36
CA THR A 456 10.91 10.79 41.79
C THR A 456 9.67 10.45 42.60
N SER A 457 8.84 11.46 42.85
CA SER A 457 7.51 11.31 43.46
C SER A 457 6.37 11.47 42.45
N THR A 458 6.71 11.68 41.16
CA THR A 458 5.73 11.99 40.11
C THR A 458 5.41 10.78 39.19
N ARG A 459 5.66 9.56 39.68
CA ARG A 459 5.26 8.34 39.00
C ARG A 459 3.74 8.24 38.96
N ALA A 460 3.20 7.81 37.81
CA ALA A 460 1.77 7.76 37.58
C ALA A 460 1.08 6.55 38.25
N LEU A 461 1.81 5.43 38.40
CA LEU A 461 1.24 4.19 38.93
C LEU A 461 1.05 4.14 40.44
N PRO A 462 2.02 4.49 41.30
CA PRO A 462 1.89 4.35 42.73
C PRO A 462 0.71 5.15 43.29
N GLY A 463 -0.21 4.47 43.97
CA GLY A 463 -1.44 5.07 44.48
C GLY A 463 -2.52 5.37 43.44
N SER A 464 -2.39 4.86 42.24
CA SER A 464 -3.41 4.92 41.20
C SER A 464 -4.52 3.91 41.47
N THR A 465 -5.77 4.25 41.10
CA THR A 465 -6.90 3.31 41.09
C THR A 465 -6.77 2.24 39.97
N GLU A 466 -5.76 2.38 39.12
CA GLU A 466 -5.52 1.49 37.99
C GLU A 466 -4.24 0.66 38.14
N GLU A 467 -3.69 0.62 39.36
CA GLU A 467 -2.47 -0.13 39.68
C GLU A 467 -2.62 -1.63 39.35
N GLU A 468 -3.80 -2.20 39.55
CA GLU A 468 -4.15 -3.58 39.20
C GLU A 468 -4.02 -3.90 37.69
N GLN A 469 -4.01 -2.89 36.79
CA GLN A 469 -3.77 -3.11 35.37
C GLN A 469 -2.37 -3.65 35.08
N PHE A 470 -1.43 -3.47 36.01
CA PHE A 470 -0.02 -3.87 35.87
C PHE A 470 0.29 -5.19 36.57
N GLU A 471 -0.64 -5.71 37.38
CA GLU A 471 -0.55 -7.07 37.89
C GLU A 471 -0.95 -8.06 36.80
N ASP A 472 -0.05 -8.97 36.45
CA ASP A 472 -0.34 -10.04 35.49
C ASP A 472 -0.97 -11.20 36.24
N PRO A 473 -2.25 -11.54 36.01
CA PRO A 473 -2.86 -12.70 36.66
C PRO A 473 -2.19 -14.03 36.26
N TYR A 474 -1.34 -14.01 35.23
CA TYR A 474 -0.61 -15.19 34.72
C TYR A 474 0.85 -15.28 35.14
N ASP A 475 1.37 -14.30 35.89
CA ASP A 475 2.75 -14.37 36.39
C ASP A 475 2.97 -15.50 37.45
N HIS A 476 1.90 -16.16 37.89
CA HIS A 476 1.96 -17.21 38.88
C HIS A 476 1.95 -18.65 38.33
N GLU A 477 1.69 -18.87 37.03
CA GLU A 477 1.63 -20.23 36.49
C GLU A 477 2.21 -20.34 35.05
N VAL A 478 3.50 -20.12 34.87
CA VAL A 478 4.22 -20.73 33.75
C VAL A 478 4.94 -21.97 34.30
N PRO A 479 4.48 -23.20 34.02
CA PRO A 479 5.23 -24.39 34.41
C PRO A 479 6.62 -24.34 33.74
N ASP A 480 7.64 -24.66 34.48
CA ASP A 480 9.07 -24.67 34.15
C ASP A 480 9.47 -25.53 32.92
N GLN A 481 8.50 -26.14 32.24
CA GLN A 481 8.75 -27.07 31.12
C GLN A 481 8.89 -26.44 29.74
N GLN A 482 8.68 -25.13 29.58
CA GLN A 482 8.89 -24.45 28.29
C GLN A 482 10.17 -23.58 28.20
N ARG A 483 10.98 -23.53 29.26
CA ARG A 483 12.26 -22.81 29.28
C ARG A 483 13.45 -23.59 28.69
N ALA A 484 13.26 -24.81 28.24
CA ALA A 484 14.37 -25.69 27.84
C ALA A 484 14.59 -25.81 26.32
N THR A 485 13.87 -25.06 25.47
CA THR A 485 14.10 -25.09 24.00
C THR A 485 13.93 -23.69 23.39
N ALA A 486 14.85 -22.79 23.68
CA ALA A 486 15.09 -21.57 22.93
C ALA A 486 16.59 -21.45 22.63
#